data_772615b784a04a21de07beff36681f4f
#
_entry.id   772615b784a04a21de07beff36681f4f
#
_cell.length_a   1.000
_cell.length_b   1.000
_cell.length_c   1.000
_cell.angle_alpha   90.00
_cell.angle_beta   90.00
_cell.angle_gamma   90.00
#
_symmetry.space_group_name_H-M   'P 1'
#
loop_
_entity.id
_entity.type
_entity.pdbx_description
1 polymer ?
#
loop_
_entity_poly.entity_id
_entity_poly.type
_entity_poly.pdbx_seq_one_letter_code
_entity_poly.pdbx_strand_id
1 'polypeptide(L)'
;MSLMSKAKILPLNVSGRSKPVKRPYGCEIVRSTRKTLALYIKQQNVVVRCPLRATKSEVEEFITSNHAWIEGRLFEESLREKQALRVERGGKIFYRARERTILFKEGRKQRVMVVGDEFIIQGHKLTPIKAKIQVEDFLIDKASEYILPRARGLARYLGVEHKITEIKLRKTKSKWGHCTSTGVLQYNWMIMLAPYSIIDYMITHEVCHLLHMDHSERFWGRVESICPDCDHYINWLKEHEHRLWF
;
A
#
# COMPACT_ATOMS: atom_id res chain seq x y z
N MET A 1 4.02 4.09 8.92
CA MET A 1 3.36 5.30 8.39
C MET A 1 2.35 4.89 7.33
N SER A 2 1.08 5.18 7.54
CA SER A 2 0.09 4.99 6.49
C SER A 2 0.38 6.00 5.39
N LEU A 3 0.90 5.56 4.25
CA LEU A 3 0.99 6.31 3.00
C LEU A 3 -0.40 6.44 2.33
N MET A 4 -1.46 6.41 3.15
CA MET A 4 -2.76 6.81 2.64
C MET A 4 -2.62 8.22 2.07
N SER A 5 -3.13 8.43 0.86
CA SER A 5 -3.53 9.76 0.42
C SER A 5 -4.46 10.30 1.51
N LYS A 6 -3.89 11.05 2.47
CA LYS A 6 -4.70 11.60 3.57
C LYS A 6 -5.79 12.40 2.92
N ALA A 7 -7.04 11.98 3.13
CA ALA A 7 -8.17 12.81 2.81
C ALA A 7 -7.93 14.17 3.47
N LYS A 8 -7.87 15.24 2.68
CA LYS A 8 -7.79 16.57 3.26
C LYS A 8 -9.16 16.87 3.88
N ILE A 9 -9.23 16.88 5.22
CA ILE A 9 -10.46 17.10 5.99
C ILE A 9 -10.39 18.51 6.53
N LEU A 10 -11.35 19.36 6.16
CA LEU A 10 -11.47 20.70 6.71
C LEU A 10 -12.87 20.92 7.29
N PRO A 11 -13.01 21.69 8.39
CA PRO A 11 -14.31 22.14 8.87
C PRO A 11 -14.95 23.12 7.89
N LEU A 12 -16.27 23.25 7.94
CA LEU A 12 -17.13 24.04 7.03
C LEU A 12 -16.98 25.57 7.11
N ASN A 13 -15.85 26.11 7.56
CA ASN A 13 -15.61 27.55 7.61
C ASN A 13 -14.59 27.95 6.54
N VAL A 14 -15.08 28.22 5.33
CA VAL A 14 -14.27 28.82 4.28
C VAL A 14 -14.87 30.17 3.92
N SER A 15 -14.26 31.23 4.40
CA SER A 15 -14.57 32.61 4.03
C SER A 15 -13.60 33.05 2.93
N GLY A 16 -14.05 33.05 1.69
CA GLY A 16 -13.29 33.54 0.54
C GLY A 16 -13.95 33.16 -0.77
N ARG A 17 -14.35 34.14 -1.60
CA ARG A 17 -14.87 33.89 -2.95
C ARG A 17 -13.70 33.69 -3.92
N SER A 18 -13.30 32.47 -4.18
CA SER A 18 -12.37 32.13 -5.27
C SER A 18 -13.12 31.95 -6.57
N LYS A 19 -12.56 32.48 -7.69
CA LYS A 19 -13.11 32.27 -9.03
C LYS A 19 -13.04 30.79 -9.40
N PRO A 20 -14.07 30.22 -10.11
CA PRO A 20 -14.01 28.83 -10.53
C PRO A 20 -12.84 28.59 -11.49
N VAL A 21 -11.96 27.68 -11.14
CA VAL A 21 -10.86 27.25 -11.98
C VAL A 21 -11.37 26.18 -12.95
N LYS A 22 -11.05 26.30 -14.24
CA LYS A 22 -11.34 25.26 -15.23
C LYS A 22 -10.58 23.98 -14.85
N ARG A 23 -11.30 22.87 -14.60
CA ARG A 23 -10.74 21.63 -14.10
C ARG A 23 -10.48 20.66 -15.24
N PRO A 24 -9.28 20.07 -15.33
CA PRO A 24 -8.97 19.03 -16.28
C PRO A 24 -9.45 17.64 -15.85
N TYR A 25 -10.11 17.50 -14.68
CA TYR A 25 -10.54 16.24 -14.09
C TYR A 25 -12.02 16.22 -13.73
N GLY A 26 -12.64 15.04 -13.83
CA GLY A 26 -13.99 14.80 -13.33
C GLY A 26 -14.04 14.81 -11.81
N CYS A 27 -15.17 15.24 -11.24
CA CYS A 27 -15.38 15.29 -9.80
C CYS A 27 -16.75 14.71 -9.44
N GLU A 28 -16.77 13.65 -8.66
CA GLU A 28 -17.97 13.04 -8.09
C GLU A 28 -18.25 13.65 -6.72
N ILE A 29 -19.51 14.09 -6.48
CA ILE A 29 -19.93 14.66 -5.21
C ILE A 29 -20.83 13.65 -4.50
N VAL A 30 -20.37 13.14 -3.33
CA VAL A 30 -21.10 12.19 -2.50
C VAL A 30 -21.57 12.90 -1.22
N ARG A 31 -22.88 13.00 -1.04
CA ARG A 31 -23.52 13.60 0.13
C ARG A 31 -23.82 12.54 1.20
N SER A 32 -23.58 12.87 2.46
CA SER A 32 -23.86 11.97 3.59
C SER A 32 -24.09 12.76 4.89
N THR A 33 -24.40 12.06 5.99
CA THR A 33 -24.66 12.64 7.32
C THR A 33 -23.40 13.19 8.02
N ARG A 34 -22.25 13.21 7.35
CA ARG A 34 -20.99 13.75 7.88
C ARG A 34 -21.07 15.25 8.16
N LYS A 35 -20.17 15.74 9.04
CA LYS A 35 -20.08 17.16 9.42
C LYS A 35 -19.00 17.96 8.69
N THR A 36 -18.14 17.30 7.89
CA THR A 36 -16.94 17.89 7.27
C THR A 36 -16.88 17.58 5.78
N LEU A 37 -16.19 18.42 5.01
CA LEU A 37 -15.80 18.16 3.63
C LEU A 37 -14.54 17.29 3.60
N ALA A 38 -14.44 16.37 2.66
CA ALA A 38 -13.21 15.58 2.43
C ALA A 38 -13.04 15.24 0.95
N LEU A 39 -11.78 15.32 0.49
CA LEU A 39 -11.35 14.93 -0.85
C LEU A 39 -10.69 13.56 -0.84
N TYR A 40 -11.00 12.77 -1.84
CA TYR A 40 -10.39 11.47 -2.11
C TYR A 40 -10.06 11.36 -3.59
N ILE A 41 -8.95 10.72 -3.92
CA ILE A 41 -8.65 10.30 -5.28
C ILE A 41 -8.86 8.78 -5.36
N LYS A 42 -9.62 8.34 -6.35
CA LYS A 42 -9.91 6.92 -6.57
C LYS A 42 -9.93 6.64 -8.07
N GLN A 43 -8.97 5.85 -8.55
CA GLN A 43 -8.87 5.46 -9.98
C GLN A 43 -8.92 6.68 -10.92
N GLN A 44 -8.02 7.64 -10.69
CA GLN A 44 -7.94 8.91 -11.43
C GLN A 44 -9.20 9.81 -11.32
N ASN A 45 -10.17 9.46 -10.47
CA ASN A 45 -11.37 10.26 -10.23
C ASN A 45 -11.30 10.98 -8.89
N VAL A 46 -11.68 12.24 -8.87
CA VAL A 46 -11.80 13.04 -7.65
C VAL A 46 -13.15 12.80 -7.03
N VAL A 47 -13.20 12.39 -5.77
CA VAL A 47 -14.45 12.20 -5.02
C VAL A 47 -14.48 13.17 -3.86
N VAL A 48 -15.48 14.05 -3.83
CA VAL A 48 -15.75 14.97 -2.70
C VAL A 48 -16.88 14.39 -1.87
N ARG A 49 -16.59 14.06 -0.62
CA ARG A 49 -17.64 13.72 0.35
C ARG A 49 -17.99 14.95 1.15
N CYS A 50 -19.29 15.31 1.18
CA CYS A 50 -19.78 16.51 1.85
C CYS A 50 -21.02 16.22 2.71
N PRO A 51 -21.36 17.11 3.66
CA PRO A 51 -22.63 17.08 4.38
C PRO A 51 -23.83 17.21 3.44
N LEU A 52 -24.98 16.66 3.85
CA LEU A 52 -26.24 16.80 3.10
C LEU A 52 -26.61 18.26 2.82
N ARG A 53 -26.36 19.15 3.79
CA ARG A 53 -26.67 20.59 3.75
C ARG A 53 -25.61 21.47 3.09
N ALA A 54 -24.47 20.92 2.70
CA ALA A 54 -23.42 21.71 2.05
C ALA A 54 -23.93 22.30 0.74
N THR A 55 -23.73 23.60 0.55
CA THR A 55 -24.12 24.31 -0.67
C THR A 55 -23.18 23.95 -1.84
N LYS A 56 -23.64 24.19 -3.05
CA LYS A 56 -22.80 24.01 -4.24
C LYS A 56 -21.58 24.92 -4.19
N SER A 57 -21.75 26.17 -3.72
CA SER A 57 -20.67 27.13 -3.60
C SER A 57 -19.58 26.68 -2.63
N GLU A 58 -19.93 26.16 -1.45
CA GLU A 58 -18.98 25.63 -0.46
C GLU A 58 -18.17 24.45 -0.99
N VAL A 59 -18.81 23.55 -1.74
CA VAL A 59 -18.14 22.41 -2.35
C VAL A 59 -17.17 22.87 -3.45
N GLU A 60 -17.60 23.82 -4.30
CA GLU A 60 -16.77 24.39 -5.37
C GLU A 60 -15.54 25.11 -4.81
N GLU A 61 -15.71 25.92 -3.78
CA GLU A 61 -14.65 26.64 -3.12
C GLU A 61 -13.64 25.66 -2.46
N PHE A 62 -14.15 24.60 -1.82
CA PHE A 62 -13.32 23.56 -1.24
C PHE A 62 -12.47 22.83 -2.27
N ILE A 63 -13.03 22.52 -3.45
CA ILE A 63 -12.29 21.90 -4.54
C ILE A 63 -11.23 22.88 -5.08
N THR A 64 -11.60 24.13 -5.30
CA THR A 64 -10.72 25.16 -5.86
C THR A 64 -9.54 25.44 -4.95
N SER A 65 -9.77 25.59 -3.64
CA SER A 65 -8.68 25.81 -2.65
C SER A 65 -7.77 24.61 -2.48
N ASN A 66 -8.17 23.42 -2.96
CA ASN A 66 -7.35 22.21 -2.91
C ASN A 66 -6.87 21.73 -4.30
N HIS A 67 -6.99 22.56 -5.33
CA HIS A 67 -6.67 22.20 -6.71
C HIS A 67 -5.24 21.67 -6.89
N ALA A 68 -4.24 22.37 -6.38
CA ALA A 68 -2.83 21.94 -6.44
C ALA A 68 -2.59 20.57 -5.77
N TRP A 69 -3.24 20.31 -4.63
CA TRP A 69 -3.16 19.01 -3.97
C TRP A 69 -3.82 17.91 -4.83
N ILE A 70 -4.96 18.21 -5.45
CA ILE A 70 -5.66 17.26 -6.33
C ILE A 70 -4.78 16.90 -7.53
N GLU A 71 -4.22 17.89 -8.21
CA GLU A 71 -3.35 17.66 -9.37
C GLU A 71 -2.11 16.86 -9.02
N GLY A 72 -1.43 17.22 -7.91
CA GLY A 72 -0.29 16.46 -7.43
C GLY A 72 -0.63 15.00 -7.16
N ARG A 73 -1.78 14.71 -6.57
CA ARG A 73 -2.23 13.35 -6.29
C ARG A 73 -2.65 12.57 -7.54
N LEU A 74 -3.33 13.20 -8.49
CA LEU A 74 -3.67 12.59 -9.77
C LEU A 74 -2.40 12.24 -10.56
N PHE A 75 -1.41 13.14 -10.55
CA PHE A 75 -0.12 12.89 -11.16
C PHE A 75 0.62 11.71 -10.53
N GLU A 76 0.71 11.67 -9.18
CA GLU A 76 1.31 10.54 -8.46
C GLU A 76 0.60 9.22 -8.78
N GLU A 77 -0.75 9.20 -8.83
CA GLU A 77 -1.52 8.01 -9.17
C GLU A 77 -1.28 7.58 -10.62
N SER A 78 -1.18 8.53 -11.57
CA SER A 78 -0.85 8.23 -12.96
C SER A 78 0.55 7.64 -13.12
N LEU A 79 1.53 8.13 -12.35
CA LEU A 79 2.88 7.56 -12.33
C LEU A 79 2.87 6.13 -11.77
N ARG A 80 2.13 5.89 -10.69
CA ARG A 80 1.97 4.54 -10.11
C ARG A 80 1.35 3.57 -11.12
N GLU A 81 0.32 3.96 -11.84
CA GLU A 81 -0.29 3.11 -12.88
C GLU A 81 0.67 2.81 -14.02
N LYS A 82 1.45 3.79 -14.48
CA LYS A 82 2.45 3.61 -15.53
C LYS A 82 3.61 2.71 -15.10
N GLN A 83 3.98 2.77 -13.82
CA GLN A 83 5.10 2.03 -13.22
C GLN A 83 4.66 0.71 -12.58
N ALA A 84 3.33 0.45 -12.49
CA ALA A 84 2.80 -0.79 -11.96
C ALA A 84 3.39 -1.99 -12.73
N LEU A 85 3.79 -2.99 -11.98
CA LEU A 85 4.35 -4.22 -12.53
C LEU A 85 3.39 -4.88 -13.51
N ARG A 86 3.85 -5.10 -14.75
CA ARG A 86 3.14 -5.87 -15.76
C ARG A 86 3.76 -7.24 -15.89
N VAL A 87 2.96 -8.27 -15.63
CA VAL A 87 3.41 -9.67 -15.75
C VAL A 87 3.22 -10.12 -17.20
N GLU A 88 4.23 -9.87 -18.02
CA GLU A 88 4.25 -10.22 -19.45
C GLU A 88 5.60 -10.86 -19.85
N ARG A 89 5.60 -11.63 -20.94
CA ARG A 89 6.82 -12.27 -21.44
C ARG A 89 7.86 -11.22 -21.84
N GLY A 90 9.08 -11.35 -21.33
CA GLY A 90 10.17 -10.40 -21.56
C GLY A 90 10.07 -9.12 -20.73
N GLY A 91 8.97 -8.93 -19.97
CA GLY A 91 8.83 -7.83 -19.03
C GLY A 91 9.83 -7.93 -17.88
N LYS A 92 9.82 -6.91 -17.02
CA LYS A 92 10.70 -6.84 -15.84
C LYS A 92 9.89 -6.94 -14.56
N ILE A 93 10.44 -7.65 -13.57
CA ILE A 93 9.92 -7.73 -12.21
C ILE A 93 11.01 -7.36 -11.22
N PHE A 94 10.69 -6.44 -10.31
CA PHE A 94 11.56 -6.13 -9.20
C PHE A 94 11.28 -7.11 -8.06
N TYR A 95 12.23 -8.03 -7.82
CA TYR A 95 12.09 -9.06 -6.80
C TYR A 95 13.39 -9.17 -5.97
N ARG A 96 13.27 -8.98 -4.66
CA ARG A 96 14.40 -9.00 -3.71
C ARG A 96 15.50 -8.02 -4.08
N ALA A 97 15.16 -6.75 -4.28
CA ALA A 97 16.06 -5.66 -4.67
C ALA A 97 16.79 -5.83 -6.01
N ARG A 98 16.38 -6.79 -6.82
CA ARG A 98 16.95 -7.01 -8.15
C ARG A 98 15.86 -7.00 -9.21
N GLU A 99 16.15 -6.36 -10.31
CA GLU A 99 15.31 -6.43 -11.50
C GLU A 99 15.60 -7.73 -12.23
N ARG A 100 14.54 -8.49 -12.54
CA ARG A 100 14.63 -9.77 -13.26
C ARG A 100 13.77 -9.76 -14.50
N THR A 101 14.20 -10.53 -15.50
CA THR A 101 13.42 -10.72 -16.73
C THR A 101 12.37 -11.81 -16.52
N ILE A 102 11.12 -11.52 -16.85
CA ILE A 102 10.02 -12.48 -16.78
C ILE A 102 10.08 -13.39 -17.99
N LEU A 103 10.23 -14.68 -17.75
CA LEU A 103 10.20 -15.72 -18.78
C LEU A 103 8.97 -16.60 -18.61
N PHE A 104 8.24 -16.82 -19.70
CA PHE A 104 7.15 -17.80 -19.75
C PHE A 104 7.69 -19.10 -20.33
N LYS A 105 7.58 -20.18 -19.54
CA LYS A 105 8.01 -21.53 -19.95
C LYS A 105 6.80 -22.44 -20.07
N GLU A 106 6.69 -23.14 -21.20
CA GLU A 106 5.63 -24.14 -21.39
C GLU A 106 5.88 -25.34 -20.48
N GLY A 107 4.83 -25.90 -19.88
CA GLY A 107 4.91 -27.07 -19.03
C GLY A 107 3.58 -27.43 -18.38
N ARG A 108 3.40 -28.71 -18.05
CA ARG A 108 2.15 -29.20 -17.42
C ARG A 108 1.99 -28.71 -15.97
N LYS A 109 3.10 -28.58 -15.23
CA LYS A 109 3.07 -28.10 -13.84
C LYS A 109 3.12 -26.60 -13.80
N GLN A 110 2.22 -25.97 -13.03
CA GLN A 110 2.26 -24.55 -12.73
C GLN A 110 3.27 -24.31 -11.60
N ARG A 111 4.24 -23.42 -11.85
CA ARG A 111 5.22 -23.03 -10.84
C ARG A 111 5.90 -21.72 -11.22
N VAL A 112 6.36 -20.99 -10.21
CA VAL A 112 7.25 -19.84 -10.36
C VAL A 112 8.63 -20.20 -9.80
N MET A 113 9.67 -19.88 -10.54
CA MET A 113 11.07 -20.12 -10.15
C MET A 113 11.86 -18.85 -10.36
N VAL A 114 12.83 -18.60 -9.49
CA VAL A 114 13.75 -17.47 -9.62
C VAL A 114 15.16 -18.04 -9.72
N VAL A 115 15.80 -17.83 -10.87
CA VAL A 115 17.15 -18.38 -11.17
C VAL A 115 18.00 -17.23 -11.72
N GLY A 116 19.01 -16.80 -10.99
CA GLY A 116 19.83 -15.66 -11.37
C GLY A 116 18.97 -14.41 -11.64
N ASP A 117 19.06 -13.88 -12.85
CA ASP A 117 18.33 -12.71 -13.31
C ASP A 117 17.01 -13.05 -14.03
N GLU A 118 16.57 -14.30 -13.93
CA GLU A 118 15.35 -14.78 -14.55
C GLU A 118 14.26 -15.03 -13.50
N PHE A 119 13.05 -14.56 -13.80
CA PHE A 119 11.82 -14.86 -13.09
C PHE A 119 10.93 -15.71 -13.98
N ILE A 120 11.03 -17.03 -13.81
CA ILE A 120 10.44 -18.02 -14.71
C ILE A 120 9.04 -18.39 -14.22
N ILE A 121 8.04 -18.18 -15.08
CA ILE A 121 6.67 -18.59 -14.85
C ILE A 121 6.39 -19.77 -15.80
N GLN A 122 6.17 -20.95 -15.24
CA GLN A 122 5.89 -22.15 -15.99
C GLN A 122 4.42 -22.53 -15.91
N GLY A 123 3.81 -22.89 -17.04
CA GLY A 123 2.42 -23.35 -17.09
C GLY A 123 1.99 -23.69 -18.52
N HIS A 124 0.76 -24.21 -18.66
CA HIS A 124 0.20 -24.55 -19.97
C HIS A 124 -0.54 -23.37 -20.57
N LYS A 125 -0.21 -23.00 -21.82
CA LYS A 125 -0.82 -21.88 -22.56
C LYS A 125 -0.92 -20.61 -21.70
N LEU A 126 0.23 -20.16 -21.21
CA LEU A 126 0.32 -18.97 -20.36
C LEU A 126 -0.09 -17.72 -21.11
N THR A 127 -1.05 -17.00 -20.54
CA THR A 127 -1.41 -15.62 -20.88
C THR A 127 -0.89 -14.69 -19.80
N PRO A 128 -0.77 -13.35 -20.03
CA PRO A 128 -0.41 -12.40 -18.97
C PRO A 128 -1.31 -12.50 -17.73
N ILE A 129 -2.61 -12.75 -17.92
CA ILE A 129 -3.57 -12.92 -16.82
C ILE A 129 -3.25 -14.17 -15.99
N LYS A 130 -3.06 -15.32 -16.64
CA LYS A 130 -2.70 -16.58 -15.95
C LYS A 130 -1.35 -16.45 -15.24
N ALA A 131 -0.36 -15.82 -15.90
CA ALA A 131 0.94 -15.56 -15.33
C ALA A 131 0.85 -14.67 -14.09
N LYS A 132 0.03 -13.61 -14.14
CA LYS A 132 -0.21 -12.72 -12.99
C LYS A 132 -0.79 -13.50 -11.80
N ILE A 133 -1.79 -14.34 -12.02
CA ILE A 133 -2.38 -15.17 -10.96
C ILE A 133 -1.30 -16.07 -10.33
N GLN A 134 -0.47 -16.74 -11.13
CA GLN A 134 0.61 -17.58 -10.60
C GLN A 134 1.66 -16.79 -9.79
N VAL A 135 1.95 -15.54 -10.20
CA VAL A 135 2.83 -14.66 -9.41
C VAL A 135 2.18 -14.25 -8.10
N GLU A 136 0.88 -13.94 -8.11
CA GLU A 136 0.13 -13.62 -6.89
C GLU A 136 0.14 -14.80 -5.92
N ASP A 137 -0.20 -15.99 -6.39
CA ASP A 137 -0.19 -17.24 -5.59
C ASP A 137 1.22 -17.52 -5.01
N PHE A 138 2.26 -17.42 -5.85
CA PHE A 138 3.65 -17.57 -5.42
C PHE A 138 4.03 -16.59 -4.30
N LEU A 139 3.64 -15.32 -4.42
CA LEU A 139 3.94 -14.30 -3.41
C LEU A 139 3.15 -14.53 -2.12
N ILE A 140 1.90 -14.99 -2.21
CA ILE A 140 1.07 -15.35 -1.04
C ILE A 140 1.70 -16.53 -0.30
N ASP A 141 2.11 -17.59 -1.02
CA ASP A 141 2.79 -18.74 -0.42
C ASP A 141 4.08 -18.30 0.27
N LYS A 142 4.92 -17.49 -0.41
CA LYS A 142 6.15 -16.96 0.19
C LYS A 142 5.89 -16.06 1.40
N ALA A 143 4.83 -15.28 1.38
CA ALA A 143 4.42 -14.47 2.53
C ALA A 143 3.96 -15.34 3.70
N SER A 144 3.21 -16.40 3.44
CA SER A 144 2.78 -17.36 4.45
C SER A 144 3.97 -18.06 5.11
N GLU A 145 4.90 -18.55 4.29
CA GLU A 145 6.12 -19.23 4.75
C GLU A 145 7.06 -18.30 5.56
N TYR A 146 7.12 -17.04 5.21
CA TYR A 146 8.10 -16.11 5.78
C TYR A 146 7.53 -15.21 6.88
N ILE A 147 6.40 -14.53 6.63
CA ILE A 147 5.87 -13.49 7.52
C ILE A 147 5.20 -14.11 8.75
N LEU A 148 4.36 -15.13 8.57
CA LEU A 148 3.55 -15.65 9.68
C LEU A 148 4.41 -16.18 10.85
N PRO A 149 5.42 -17.05 10.62
CA PRO A 149 6.23 -17.55 11.72
C PRO A 149 7.10 -16.45 12.35
N ARG A 150 7.61 -15.49 11.55
CA ARG A 150 8.42 -14.38 12.08
C ARG A 150 7.61 -13.42 12.94
N ALA A 151 6.41 -13.06 12.50
CA ALA A 151 5.53 -12.19 13.29
C ALA A 151 5.19 -12.82 14.65
N ARG A 152 4.86 -14.14 14.69
CA ARG A 152 4.63 -14.86 15.93
C ARG A 152 5.90 -14.98 16.77
N GLY A 153 7.03 -15.31 16.16
CA GLY A 153 8.32 -15.42 16.86
C GLY A 153 8.73 -14.10 17.51
N LEU A 154 8.60 -12.99 16.80
CA LEU A 154 8.89 -11.66 17.35
C LEU A 154 7.89 -11.28 18.46
N ALA A 155 6.61 -11.54 18.28
CA ALA A 155 5.60 -11.28 19.31
C ALA A 155 5.84 -12.10 20.58
N ARG A 156 6.32 -13.34 20.44
CA ARG A 156 6.74 -14.20 21.57
C ARG A 156 7.97 -13.63 22.26
N TYR A 157 8.97 -13.22 21.52
CA TYR A 157 10.18 -12.57 22.07
C TYR A 157 9.82 -11.30 22.86
N LEU A 158 8.83 -10.54 22.42
CA LEU A 158 8.33 -9.33 23.09
C LEU A 158 7.29 -9.62 24.19
N GLY A 159 6.95 -10.88 24.45
CA GLY A 159 5.96 -11.27 25.47
C GLY A 159 4.51 -10.91 25.12
N VAL A 160 4.20 -10.62 23.86
CA VAL A 160 2.86 -10.16 23.41
C VAL A 160 2.16 -11.10 22.43
N GLU A 161 2.65 -12.32 22.25
CA GLU A 161 2.04 -13.30 21.34
C GLU A 161 0.56 -13.56 21.68
N HIS A 162 0.22 -13.54 22.99
CA HIS A 162 -1.14 -13.72 23.49
C HIS A 162 -2.13 -12.62 23.02
N LYS A 163 -1.63 -11.47 22.56
CA LYS A 163 -2.44 -10.38 22.00
C LYS A 163 -2.78 -10.60 20.53
N ILE A 164 -2.13 -11.53 19.83
CA ILE A 164 -2.42 -11.82 18.43
C ILE A 164 -3.70 -12.64 18.36
N THR A 165 -4.75 -12.06 17.82
CA THR A 165 -6.00 -12.77 17.54
C THR A 165 -5.98 -13.44 16.16
N GLU A 166 -5.36 -12.79 15.16
CA GLU A 166 -5.26 -13.30 13.80
C GLU A 166 -4.10 -12.63 13.04
N ILE A 167 -3.49 -13.35 12.09
CA ILE A 167 -2.55 -12.76 11.13
C ILE A 167 -3.10 -12.97 9.73
N LYS A 168 -3.34 -11.88 8.99
CA LYS A 168 -3.94 -11.86 7.64
C LYS A 168 -2.94 -11.45 6.58
N LEU A 169 -2.93 -12.17 5.47
CA LEU A 169 -2.30 -11.74 4.24
C LEU A 169 -3.36 -11.16 3.31
N ARG A 170 -3.20 -9.91 2.87
CA ARG A 170 -4.18 -9.19 2.07
C ARG A 170 -3.51 -8.43 0.94
N LYS A 171 -4.22 -8.25 -0.17
CA LYS A 171 -3.87 -7.23 -1.17
C LYS A 171 -4.54 -5.93 -0.78
N THR A 172 -3.76 -4.94 -0.40
CA THR A 172 -4.26 -3.60 -0.05
C THR A 172 -3.73 -2.57 -1.03
N LYS A 173 -4.41 -1.46 -1.21
CA LYS A 173 -4.04 -0.43 -2.19
C LYS A 173 -3.05 0.61 -1.66
N SER A 174 -2.85 0.70 -0.34
CA SER A 174 -2.15 1.83 0.26
C SER A 174 -1.42 1.53 1.56
N LYS A 175 -1.40 0.28 2.01
CA LYS A 175 -0.74 -0.10 3.26
C LYS A 175 0.08 -1.37 3.04
N TRP A 176 1.27 -1.40 3.61
CA TRP A 176 2.09 -2.61 3.64
C TRP A 176 1.76 -3.49 4.84
N GLY A 177 1.37 -2.86 5.95
CA GLY A 177 0.93 -3.54 7.16
C GLY A 177 -0.17 -2.76 7.89
N HIS A 178 -0.82 -3.41 8.85
CA HIS A 178 -1.80 -2.83 9.76
C HIS A 178 -2.01 -3.73 10.98
N CYS A 179 -1.95 -3.13 12.16
CA CYS A 179 -2.37 -3.76 13.41
C CYS A 179 -3.66 -3.11 13.91
N THR A 180 -4.64 -3.91 14.31
CA THR A 180 -5.86 -3.40 14.94
C THR A 180 -5.74 -3.42 16.47
N SER A 181 -6.55 -2.60 17.15
CA SER A 181 -6.65 -2.62 18.61
C SER A 181 -7.14 -3.96 19.18
N THR A 182 -7.75 -4.80 18.34
CA THR A 182 -8.19 -6.15 18.68
C THR A 182 -7.14 -7.24 18.45
N GLY A 183 -5.90 -6.86 18.07
CA GLY A 183 -4.79 -7.80 17.88
C GLY A 183 -4.75 -8.51 16.53
N VAL A 184 -5.48 -8.03 15.51
CA VAL A 184 -5.33 -8.54 14.14
C VAL A 184 -4.13 -7.88 13.48
N LEU A 185 -3.12 -8.66 13.13
CA LEU A 185 -2.00 -8.24 12.29
C LEU A 185 -2.34 -8.51 10.83
N GLN A 186 -2.20 -7.52 9.97
CA GLN A 186 -2.43 -7.65 8.54
C GLN A 186 -1.18 -7.22 7.77
N TYR A 187 -0.77 -8.03 6.79
CA TYR A 187 0.35 -7.72 5.91
C TYR A 187 -0.08 -7.79 4.45
N ASN A 188 0.43 -6.88 3.65
CA ASN A 188 0.27 -6.95 2.20
C ASN A 188 1.33 -7.93 1.65
N TRP A 189 0.88 -9.05 1.10
CA TRP A 189 1.77 -10.08 0.59
C TRP A 189 2.67 -9.59 -0.57
N MET A 190 2.32 -8.50 -1.27
CA MET A 190 3.20 -7.90 -2.29
C MET A 190 4.51 -7.36 -1.71
N ILE A 191 4.60 -7.13 -0.39
CA ILE A 191 5.87 -6.78 0.29
C ILE A 191 6.95 -7.84 0.06
N MET A 192 6.55 -9.07 -0.30
CA MET A 192 7.49 -10.15 -0.66
C MET A 192 8.34 -9.85 -1.89
N LEU A 193 8.00 -8.83 -2.67
CA LEU A 193 8.84 -8.30 -3.75
C LEU A 193 10.06 -7.52 -3.21
N ALA A 194 9.95 -6.93 -2.02
CA ALA A 194 11.01 -6.17 -1.36
C ALA A 194 12.13 -7.08 -0.81
N PRO A 195 13.30 -6.54 -0.45
CA PRO A 195 14.33 -7.24 0.32
C PRO A 195 13.81 -7.78 1.64
N TYR A 196 14.44 -8.82 2.15
CA TYR A 196 14.05 -9.43 3.43
C TYR A 196 14.15 -8.43 4.60
N SER A 197 15.16 -7.57 4.63
CA SER A 197 15.32 -6.54 5.65
C SER A 197 14.12 -5.58 5.71
N ILE A 198 13.55 -5.23 4.57
CA ILE A 198 12.34 -4.38 4.47
C ILE A 198 11.11 -5.14 4.98
N ILE A 199 11.03 -6.44 4.70
CA ILE A 199 9.92 -7.27 5.19
C ILE A 199 10.02 -7.42 6.71
N ASP A 200 11.22 -7.69 7.23
CA ASP A 200 11.45 -7.82 8.68
C ASP A 200 11.20 -6.51 9.41
N TYR A 201 11.57 -5.37 8.82
CA TYR A 201 11.17 -4.05 9.33
C TYR A 201 9.64 -3.92 9.41
N MET A 202 8.90 -4.29 8.36
CA MET A 202 7.44 -4.21 8.35
C MET A 202 6.82 -5.15 9.40
N ILE A 203 7.36 -6.37 9.56
CA ILE A 203 6.93 -7.29 10.61
C ILE A 203 7.15 -6.65 11.98
N THR A 204 8.33 -6.07 12.21
CA THR A 204 8.68 -5.39 13.47
C THR A 204 7.71 -4.25 13.76
N HIS A 205 7.44 -3.40 12.76
CA HIS A 205 6.53 -2.27 12.88
C HIS A 205 5.13 -2.71 13.35
N GLU A 206 4.54 -3.71 12.69
CA GLU A 206 3.19 -4.14 13.01
C GLU A 206 3.11 -4.91 14.34
N VAL A 207 4.13 -5.69 14.68
CA VAL A 207 4.18 -6.39 15.97
C VAL A 207 4.38 -5.39 17.12
N CYS A 208 5.16 -4.32 16.95
CA CYS A 208 5.32 -3.27 17.97
C CYS A 208 4.00 -2.54 18.27
N HIS A 209 3.06 -2.49 17.31
CA HIS A 209 1.72 -1.97 17.57
C HIS A 209 0.91 -2.79 18.61
N LEU A 210 1.24 -4.06 18.86
CA LEU A 210 0.65 -4.81 19.97
C LEU A 210 1.07 -4.27 21.35
N LEU A 211 2.16 -3.48 21.41
CA LEU A 211 2.63 -2.79 22.63
C LEU A 211 2.11 -1.35 22.67
N HIS A 212 2.20 -0.63 21.55
CA HIS A 212 1.89 0.79 21.42
C HIS A 212 1.09 1.02 20.13
N MET A 213 -0.20 1.35 20.24
CA MET A 213 -1.09 1.54 19.09
C MET A 213 -0.85 2.85 18.31
N ASP A 214 -0.18 3.79 18.93
CA ASP A 214 0.23 5.06 18.33
C ASP A 214 1.68 4.99 17.81
N HIS A 215 2.13 6.07 17.15
CA HIS A 215 3.52 6.24 16.71
C HIS A 215 4.28 7.21 17.63
N SER A 216 4.10 7.06 18.95
CA SER A 216 4.79 7.83 19.97
C SER A 216 6.29 7.49 20.04
N GLU A 217 7.06 8.26 20.82
CA GLU A 217 8.48 7.96 21.09
C GLU A 217 8.67 6.54 21.65
N ARG A 218 7.74 6.07 22.48
CA ARG A 218 7.78 4.70 23.04
C ARG A 218 7.65 3.64 21.95
N PHE A 219 6.78 3.88 20.96
CA PHE A 219 6.64 3.01 19.81
C PHE A 219 7.95 2.96 19.00
N TRP A 220 8.45 4.13 18.61
CA TRP A 220 9.67 4.20 17.79
C TRP A 220 10.89 3.68 18.52
N GLY A 221 11.07 4.00 19.81
CA GLY A 221 12.15 3.43 20.62
C GLY A 221 12.09 1.89 20.69
N ARG A 222 10.88 1.30 20.68
CA ARG A 222 10.73 -0.16 20.59
C ARG A 222 11.11 -0.68 19.22
N VAL A 223 10.67 -0.05 18.14
CA VAL A 223 11.04 -0.45 16.77
C VAL A 223 12.55 -0.37 16.58
N GLU A 224 13.17 0.74 16.93
CA GLU A 224 14.63 0.96 16.83
C GLU A 224 15.45 -0.04 17.64
N SER A 225 14.98 -0.42 18.84
CA SER A 225 15.67 -1.43 19.67
C SER A 225 15.76 -2.82 19.02
N ILE A 226 14.88 -3.12 18.06
CA ILE A 226 14.83 -4.39 17.31
C ILE A 226 15.41 -4.24 15.91
N CYS A 227 15.20 -3.10 15.32
CA CYS A 227 15.54 -2.75 13.96
C CYS A 227 16.25 -1.38 13.93
N PRO A 228 17.55 -1.31 14.28
CA PRO A 228 18.27 -0.03 14.39
C PRO A 228 18.29 0.78 13.07
N ASP A 229 18.27 0.11 11.92
CA ASP A 229 18.29 0.74 10.60
C ASP A 229 16.88 1.09 10.08
N CYS A 230 15.87 1.20 10.95
CA CYS A 230 14.48 1.39 10.53
C CYS A 230 14.28 2.64 9.64
N ASP A 231 14.99 3.73 9.88
CA ASP A 231 14.93 4.93 9.05
C ASP A 231 15.41 4.69 7.61
N HIS A 232 16.47 3.89 7.45
CA HIS A 232 16.93 3.46 6.14
C HIS A 232 15.84 2.66 5.41
N TYR A 233 15.16 1.75 6.09
CA TYR A 233 14.11 0.91 5.50
C TYR A 233 12.85 1.72 5.18
N ILE A 234 12.49 2.72 5.99
CA ILE A 234 11.41 3.67 5.71
C ILE A 234 11.71 4.44 4.42
N ASN A 235 12.92 4.96 4.27
CA ASN A 235 13.33 5.72 3.09
C ASN A 235 13.36 4.82 1.85
N TRP A 236 13.90 3.61 1.98
CA TRP A 236 13.88 2.64 0.90
C TRP A 236 12.46 2.36 0.40
N LEU A 237 11.49 2.15 1.31
CA LEU A 237 10.09 1.94 0.93
C LEU A 237 9.51 3.16 0.19
N LYS A 238 9.78 4.39 0.64
CA LYS A 238 9.32 5.61 -0.04
C LYS A 238 9.84 5.70 -1.48
N GLU A 239 11.09 5.32 -1.69
CA GLU A 239 11.75 5.39 -3.00
C GLU A 239 11.30 4.29 -3.95
N HIS A 240 11.05 3.08 -3.43
CA HIS A 240 10.86 1.88 -4.26
C HIS A 240 9.44 1.32 -4.25
N GLU A 241 8.53 1.80 -3.39
CA GLU A 241 7.19 1.21 -3.26
C GLU A 241 6.42 1.17 -4.59
N HIS A 242 6.63 2.14 -5.48
CA HIS A 242 5.97 2.20 -6.78
C HIS A 242 6.27 0.98 -7.67
N ARG A 243 7.41 0.29 -7.45
CA ARG A 243 7.85 -0.92 -8.17
C ARG A 243 7.28 -2.22 -7.58
N LEU A 244 6.61 -2.14 -6.43
CA LEU A 244 6.11 -3.29 -5.69
C LEU A 244 4.59 -3.52 -5.90
N TRP A 245 3.91 -2.64 -6.65
CA TRP A 245 2.47 -2.74 -6.90
C TRP A 245 2.16 -3.32 -8.29
N PHE A 246 1.10 -4.14 -8.39
CA PHE A 246 0.56 -4.63 -9.67
C PHE A 246 -0.90 -5.12 -9.60
#